data_2a7891bdbdc959f9014dc61b8187b3e5
#
_entry.id   2a7891bdbdc959f9014dc61b8187b3e5
#
_cell.length_a   1.000
_cell.length_b   1.000
_cell.length_c   1.000
_cell.angle_alpha   90.00
_cell.angle_beta   90.00
_cell.angle_gamma   90.00
#
_symmetry.space_group_name_H-M   'P 1'
#
loop_
_entity.id
_entity.type
_entity.pdbx_description
1 polymer ?
#
loop_
_entity_poly.entity_id
_entity_poly.type
_entity_poly.pdbx_seq_one_letter_code
_entity_poly.pdbx_strand_id
1 'polypeptide(L)'
;MEGKGVLCHLTSLPHPSLEDGKRFLDWLSDMGFNAWQILPLTPPDKHGSPYASPTAFAAWPELLKDESLADMSDDGYWLDDWGLYAAIKEANDGRPWFEWPAPLRDRDPEALAAHRPRAAHHIKEQQRVQSAWNQLLEVARTRNISLIGDIPMFVSHDSADVWAHRSLFQLNEAGMPEVVAGVPPDYFSEGGQKWGTVLYDWAAHRSENWRWWKERMKRMLRLFNVVRIDHFRGIHSN
;
A
#
# COMPACT_ATOMS: atom_id res chain seq x y z
N MET A 1 23.95 7.21 14.72
CA MET A 1 24.35 5.91 14.13
C MET A 1 24.88 6.21 12.74
N GLU A 2 26.15 6.03 12.49
CA GLU A 2 26.64 5.99 11.11
C GLU A 2 26.15 4.67 10.52
N GLY A 3 25.13 4.73 9.66
CA GLY A 3 24.55 3.57 9.03
C GLY A 3 24.92 3.50 7.56
N LYS A 4 25.28 2.31 7.08
CA LYS A 4 25.39 2.01 5.65
C LYS A 4 24.11 1.32 5.22
N GLY A 5 23.37 1.94 4.33
CA GLY A 5 22.11 1.40 3.80
C GLY A 5 22.15 1.20 2.30
N VAL A 6 21.28 0.33 1.82
CA VAL A 6 21.03 0.15 0.39
C VAL A 6 19.55 0.31 0.11
N LEU A 7 19.20 0.94 -1.01
CA LEU A 7 17.84 0.95 -1.54
C LEU A 7 17.77 -0.10 -2.65
N CYS A 8 16.94 -1.13 -2.43
CA CYS A 8 16.71 -2.19 -3.40
C CYS A 8 15.31 -2.72 -3.20
N HIS A 9 14.44 -2.65 -4.21
CA HIS A 9 13.12 -3.25 -4.09
C HIS A 9 13.17 -4.76 -4.32
N LEU A 10 12.26 -5.51 -3.72
CA LEU A 10 12.19 -6.98 -3.86
C LEU A 10 12.12 -7.43 -5.32
N THR A 11 11.45 -6.68 -6.19
CA THR A 11 11.38 -6.97 -7.63
C THR A 11 12.72 -6.83 -8.37
N SER A 12 13.72 -6.22 -7.74
CA SER A 12 15.08 -6.12 -8.28
C SER A 12 15.97 -7.31 -7.89
N LEU A 13 15.46 -8.20 -7.03
CA LEU A 13 16.14 -9.46 -6.71
C LEU A 13 15.92 -10.45 -7.86
N PRO A 14 16.82 -11.47 -8.01
CA PRO A 14 16.72 -12.46 -9.09
C PRO A 14 15.35 -13.15 -9.16
N HIS A 15 14.80 -13.50 -8.00
CA HIS A 15 13.43 -14.02 -7.85
C HIS A 15 12.75 -13.32 -6.68
N PRO A 16 11.71 -12.48 -6.92
CA PRO A 16 10.96 -11.85 -5.85
C PRO A 16 10.31 -12.92 -4.97
N SER A 17 10.90 -13.20 -3.82
CA SER A 17 10.46 -14.24 -2.90
C SER A 17 11.00 -13.99 -1.50
N LEU A 18 10.39 -14.64 -0.50
CA LEU A 18 10.88 -14.62 0.88
C LEU A 18 12.32 -15.16 0.96
N GLU A 19 12.63 -16.21 0.19
CA GLU A 19 13.94 -16.84 0.21
C GLU A 19 15.04 -15.93 -0.35
N ASP A 20 14.79 -15.26 -1.49
CA ASP A 20 15.76 -14.32 -2.03
C ASP A 20 15.90 -13.06 -1.15
N GLY A 21 14.83 -12.64 -0.48
CA GLY A 21 14.91 -11.59 0.53
C GLY A 21 15.82 -11.99 1.70
N LYS A 22 15.75 -13.24 2.18
CA LYS A 22 16.64 -13.76 3.22
C LYS A 22 18.10 -13.82 2.76
N ARG A 23 18.35 -14.32 1.54
CA ARG A 23 19.69 -14.34 0.94
C ARG A 23 20.28 -12.93 0.77
N PHE A 24 19.43 -11.97 0.40
CA PHE A 24 19.86 -10.59 0.30
C PHE A 24 20.23 -9.99 1.65
N LEU A 25 19.50 -10.32 2.72
CA LEU A 25 19.85 -9.94 4.09
C LEU A 25 21.19 -10.57 4.54
N ASP A 26 21.45 -11.83 4.18
CA ASP A 26 22.75 -12.47 4.43
C ASP A 26 23.88 -11.69 3.74
N TRP A 27 23.71 -11.40 2.46
CA TRP A 27 24.69 -10.62 1.69
C TRP A 27 24.90 -9.22 2.28
N LEU A 28 23.84 -8.51 2.66
CA LEU A 28 23.94 -7.20 3.29
C LEU A 28 24.75 -7.24 4.59
N SER A 29 24.50 -8.25 5.42
CA SER A 29 25.23 -8.47 6.67
C SER A 29 26.72 -8.71 6.42
N ASP A 30 27.06 -9.59 5.47
CA ASP A 30 28.45 -9.92 5.11
C ASP A 30 29.21 -8.68 4.57
N MET A 31 28.52 -7.79 3.86
CA MET A 31 29.06 -6.55 3.32
C MET A 31 29.08 -5.40 4.34
N GLY A 32 28.62 -5.64 5.56
CA GLY A 32 28.59 -4.65 6.64
C GLY A 32 27.56 -3.55 6.48
N PHE A 33 26.46 -3.82 5.76
CA PHE A 33 25.29 -2.95 5.72
C PHE A 33 24.41 -3.21 6.94
N ASN A 34 23.73 -2.16 7.43
CA ASN A 34 22.82 -2.24 8.57
C ASN A 34 21.44 -1.62 8.30
N ALA A 35 21.15 -1.26 7.05
CA ALA A 35 19.85 -0.79 6.64
C ALA A 35 19.51 -1.24 5.21
N TRP A 36 18.27 -1.66 5.01
CA TRP A 36 17.70 -1.98 3.72
C TRP A 36 16.42 -1.17 3.50
N GLN A 37 16.47 -0.23 2.57
CA GLN A 37 15.30 0.54 2.16
C GLN A 37 14.61 -0.15 0.98
N ILE A 38 13.29 -0.24 1.08
CA ILE A 38 12.40 -0.92 0.12
C ILE A 38 11.36 0.09 -0.34
N LEU A 39 11.03 0.09 -1.63
CA LEU A 39 9.90 0.85 -2.18
C LEU A 39 8.57 0.34 -1.60
N PRO A 40 7.43 1.05 -1.78
CA PRO A 40 6.15 0.60 -1.25
C PRO A 40 5.87 -0.86 -1.60
N LEU A 41 5.50 -1.67 -0.60
CA LEU A 41 5.20 -3.10 -0.79
C LEU A 41 3.84 -3.36 -1.42
N THR A 42 3.08 -2.32 -1.69
CA THR A 42 1.73 -2.40 -2.21
C THR A 42 1.70 -2.88 -3.67
N PRO A 43 0.59 -3.50 -4.13
CA PRO A 43 0.45 -3.87 -5.53
C PRO A 43 0.70 -2.67 -6.45
N PRO A 44 1.46 -2.81 -7.53
CA PRO A 44 1.70 -1.72 -8.47
C PRO A 44 0.44 -1.45 -9.31
N ASP A 45 0.42 -0.28 -9.95
CA ASP A 45 -0.55 0.02 -10.98
C ASP A 45 -0.25 -0.75 -12.28
N LYS A 46 -1.06 -0.55 -13.32
CA LYS A 46 -0.88 -1.16 -14.65
C LYS A 46 0.44 -0.78 -15.35
N HIS A 47 1.16 0.22 -14.85
CA HIS A 47 2.46 0.66 -15.38
C HIS A 47 3.63 0.17 -14.51
N GLY A 48 3.34 -0.62 -13.48
CA GLY A 48 4.35 -1.18 -12.57
C GLY A 48 4.77 -0.22 -11.45
N SER A 49 4.05 0.89 -11.23
CA SER A 49 4.38 1.85 -10.18
C SER A 49 3.72 1.47 -8.85
N PRO A 50 4.48 1.23 -7.77
CA PRO A 50 3.91 0.99 -6.45
C PRO A 50 3.41 2.29 -5.78
N TYR A 51 3.72 3.46 -6.35
CA TYR A 51 3.26 4.76 -5.84
C TYR A 51 1.83 5.11 -6.29
N ALA A 52 1.32 4.45 -7.33
CA ALA A 52 -0.06 4.57 -7.79
C ALA A 52 -0.87 3.30 -7.50
N SER A 53 -0.65 2.72 -6.33
CA SER A 53 -1.25 1.46 -5.89
C SER A 53 -2.78 1.55 -5.71
N PRO A 54 -3.51 0.44 -5.95
CA PRO A 54 -4.93 0.33 -5.61
C PRO A 54 -5.20 0.22 -4.10
N THR A 55 -4.19 0.35 -3.26
CA THR A 55 -4.32 0.32 -1.79
C THR A 55 -3.15 1.02 -1.10
N ALA A 56 -3.43 1.63 0.06
CA ALA A 56 -2.41 2.17 0.95
C ALA A 56 -1.95 1.18 2.04
N PHE A 57 -2.56 0.00 2.14
CA PHE A 57 -2.39 -0.94 3.25
C PHE A 57 -1.97 -2.35 2.84
N ALA A 58 -2.59 -2.91 1.78
CA ALA A 58 -2.33 -4.28 1.37
C ALA A 58 -0.93 -4.41 0.76
N ALA A 59 -0.23 -5.47 1.12
CA ALA A 59 1.02 -5.82 0.46
C ALA A 59 0.74 -6.63 -0.83
N TRP A 60 1.65 -6.53 -1.79
CA TRP A 60 1.54 -7.27 -3.04
C TRP A 60 1.92 -8.75 -2.84
N PRO A 61 1.00 -9.71 -2.98
CA PRO A 61 1.28 -11.12 -2.70
C PRO A 61 2.39 -11.70 -3.57
N GLU A 62 2.55 -11.20 -4.80
CA GLU A 62 3.56 -11.67 -5.74
C GLU A 62 5.02 -11.43 -5.29
N LEU A 63 5.23 -10.51 -4.31
CA LEU A 63 6.57 -10.23 -3.76
C LEU A 63 7.08 -11.32 -2.83
N LEU A 64 6.18 -12.14 -2.28
CA LEU A 64 6.50 -13.11 -1.24
C LEU A 64 5.74 -14.41 -1.52
N LYS A 65 6.04 -15.07 -2.64
CA LYS A 65 5.42 -16.33 -3.01
C LYS A 65 5.90 -17.45 -2.09
N ASP A 66 5.11 -17.77 -1.09
CA ASP A 66 5.29 -18.95 -0.26
C ASP A 66 3.91 -19.45 0.18
N GLU A 67 3.45 -20.52 -0.47
CA GLU A 67 2.14 -21.12 -0.21
C GLU A 67 2.12 -22.00 1.07
N SER A 68 3.29 -22.27 1.66
CA SER A 68 3.43 -23.14 2.82
C SER A 68 3.11 -22.46 4.15
N LEU A 69 2.91 -21.16 4.17
CA LEU A 69 2.76 -20.37 5.38
C LEU A 69 1.33 -20.42 5.93
N ALA A 70 1.24 -20.60 7.25
CA ALA A 70 -0.04 -20.56 7.95
C ALA A 70 -0.68 -19.18 7.92
N ASP A 71 -2.00 -19.15 7.85
CA ASP A 71 -2.77 -17.92 7.97
C ASP A 71 -2.56 -17.31 9.37
N MET A 72 -2.08 -16.08 9.43
CA MET A 72 -2.06 -15.33 10.68
C MET A 72 -3.38 -14.56 10.83
N SER A 73 -3.90 -14.49 12.04
CA SER A 73 -5.01 -13.58 12.32
C SER A 73 -4.52 -12.13 12.12
N ASP A 74 -5.05 -11.48 11.12
CA ASP A 74 -4.93 -10.04 10.94
C ASP A 74 -6.33 -9.45 11.00
N ASP A 75 -6.59 -8.62 12.00
CA ASP A 75 -7.82 -7.92 12.25
C ASP A 75 -7.71 -6.44 11.83
N GLY A 76 -6.86 -6.20 10.85
CA GLY A 76 -6.58 -4.86 10.35
C GLY A 76 -7.83 -4.13 9.88
N TYR A 77 -7.96 -2.90 10.34
CA TYR A 77 -9.02 -1.93 10.00
C TYR A 77 -9.38 -1.89 8.48
N TRP A 78 -8.43 -2.14 7.61
CA TRP A 78 -8.50 -2.02 6.15
C TRP A 78 -8.83 -3.34 5.43
N LEU A 79 -8.73 -4.46 6.14
CA LEU A 79 -8.60 -5.79 5.51
C LEU A 79 -9.90 -6.24 4.82
N ASP A 80 -11.04 -5.98 5.44
CA ASP A 80 -12.38 -6.26 4.87
C ASP A 80 -12.63 -5.41 3.61
N ASP A 81 -12.29 -4.12 3.67
CA ASP A 81 -12.47 -3.20 2.54
C ASP A 81 -11.57 -3.57 1.37
N TRP A 82 -10.32 -3.96 1.65
CA TRP A 82 -9.42 -4.47 0.62
C TRP A 82 -9.94 -5.76 -0.01
N GLY A 83 -10.35 -6.74 0.79
CA GLY A 83 -10.86 -8.01 0.29
C GLY A 83 -12.08 -7.83 -0.60
N LEU A 84 -13.03 -7.00 -0.19
CA LEU A 84 -14.21 -6.68 -1.00
C LEU A 84 -13.84 -5.93 -2.29
N TYR A 85 -13.00 -4.89 -2.19
CA TYR A 85 -12.54 -4.14 -3.36
C TYR A 85 -11.87 -5.04 -4.40
N ALA A 86 -10.93 -5.89 -3.97
CA ALA A 86 -10.21 -6.80 -4.85
C ALA A 86 -11.17 -7.79 -5.54
N ALA A 87 -12.08 -8.40 -4.77
CA ALA A 87 -13.08 -9.35 -5.29
C ALA A 87 -14.04 -8.71 -6.29
N ILE A 88 -14.49 -7.48 -6.03
CA ILE A 88 -15.40 -6.75 -6.91
C ILE A 88 -14.66 -6.31 -8.18
N LYS A 89 -13.43 -5.84 -8.04
CA LYS A 89 -12.58 -5.43 -9.16
C LYS A 89 -12.33 -6.59 -10.13
N GLU A 90 -12.02 -7.77 -9.62
CA GLU A 90 -11.93 -8.99 -10.45
C GLU A 90 -13.25 -9.31 -11.17
N ALA A 91 -14.37 -9.25 -10.46
CA ALA A 91 -15.69 -9.53 -11.02
C ALA A 91 -16.15 -8.50 -12.09
N ASN A 92 -15.50 -7.33 -12.12
CA ASN A 92 -15.75 -6.25 -13.08
C ASN A 92 -14.58 -6.05 -14.06
N ASP A 93 -13.86 -7.10 -14.42
CA ASP A 93 -12.77 -7.09 -15.40
C ASP A 93 -11.68 -6.05 -15.13
N GLY A 94 -11.38 -5.79 -13.86
CA GLY A 94 -10.38 -4.82 -13.44
C GLY A 94 -10.78 -3.36 -13.63
N ARG A 95 -12.03 -3.06 -13.97
CA ARG A 95 -12.52 -1.67 -14.12
C ARG A 95 -12.37 -0.90 -12.82
N PRO A 96 -12.16 0.42 -12.91
CA PRO A 96 -12.07 1.27 -11.73
C PRO A 96 -13.42 1.32 -10.99
N TRP A 97 -13.37 1.49 -9.66
CA TRP A 97 -14.56 1.41 -8.82
C TRP A 97 -15.67 2.41 -9.19
N PHE A 98 -15.32 3.56 -9.73
CA PHE A 98 -16.28 4.59 -10.15
C PHE A 98 -17.04 4.23 -11.45
N GLU A 99 -16.62 3.17 -12.15
CA GLU A 99 -17.31 2.59 -13.30
C GLU A 99 -18.14 1.34 -12.92
N TRP A 100 -18.10 0.91 -11.67
CA TRP A 100 -18.88 -0.25 -11.23
C TRP A 100 -20.38 0.02 -11.23
N PRO A 101 -21.25 -1.00 -11.28
CA PRO A 101 -22.67 -0.84 -11.03
C PRO A 101 -22.95 -0.08 -9.74
N ALA A 102 -23.92 0.81 -9.75
CA ALA A 102 -24.19 1.73 -8.63
C ALA A 102 -24.27 1.04 -7.26
N PRO A 103 -24.93 -0.13 -7.08
CA PRO A 103 -24.94 -0.79 -5.77
C PRO A 103 -23.55 -1.18 -5.26
N LEU A 104 -22.65 -1.62 -6.13
CA LEU A 104 -21.27 -1.97 -5.76
C LEU A 104 -20.41 -0.72 -5.55
N ARG A 105 -20.55 0.25 -6.46
CA ARG A 105 -19.87 1.53 -6.37
C ARG A 105 -20.21 2.24 -5.07
N ASP A 106 -21.49 2.25 -4.69
CA ASP A 106 -22.02 3.00 -3.53
C ASP A 106 -22.08 2.15 -2.26
N ARG A 107 -21.50 0.95 -2.30
CA ARG A 107 -21.28 0.06 -1.17
C ARG A 107 -22.60 -0.44 -0.53
N ASP A 108 -23.61 -0.75 -1.35
CA ASP A 108 -24.85 -1.36 -0.87
C ASP A 108 -24.57 -2.70 -0.16
N PRO A 109 -25.03 -2.91 1.08
CA PRO A 109 -24.70 -4.09 1.86
C PRO A 109 -25.15 -5.42 1.22
N GLU A 110 -26.28 -5.45 0.52
CA GLU A 110 -26.79 -6.67 -0.14
C GLU A 110 -25.94 -6.99 -1.37
N ALA A 111 -25.59 -5.97 -2.16
CA ALA A 111 -24.69 -6.14 -3.30
C ALA A 111 -23.30 -6.62 -2.88
N LEU A 112 -22.76 -6.10 -1.79
CA LEU A 112 -21.46 -6.52 -1.26
C LEU A 112 -21.47 -7.95 -0.72
N ALA A 113 -22.61 -8.42 -0.18
CA ALA A 113 -22.72 -9.76 0.41
C ALA A 113 -22.37 -10.88 -0.59
N ALA A 114 -22.72 -10.71 -1.87
CA ALA A 114 -22.41 -11.67 -2.94
C ALA A 114 -20.90 -11.85 -3.17
N HIS A 115 -20.07 -10.85 -2.85
CA HIS A 115 -18.63 -10.86 -3.07
C HIS A 115 -17.82 -11.33 -1.86
N ARG A 116 -18.43 -11.49 -0.67
CA ARG A 116 -17.75 -11.92 0.57
C ARG A 116 -17.00 -13.24 0.47
N PRO A 117 -17.50 -14.30 -0.18
CA PRO A 117 -16.73 -15.56 -0.32
C PRO A 117 -15.41 -15.34 -1.07
N ARG A 118 -15.40 -14.50 -2.12
CA ARG A 118 -14.18 -14.17 -2.87
C ARG A 118 -13.28 -13.20 -2.08
N ALA A 119 -13.87 -12.25 -1.37
CA ALA A 119 -13.14 -11.35 -0.47
C ALA A 119 -12.35 -12.12 0.60
N ALA A 120 -12.91 -13.21 1.15
CA ALA A 120 -12.22 -14.06 2.11
C ALA A 120 -10.94 -14.69 1.54
N HIS A 121 -10.87 -14.94 0.23
CA HIS A 121 -9.64 -15.39 -0.43
C HIS A 121 -8.55 -14.31 -0.38
N HIS A 122 -8.85 -13.08 -0.78
CA HIS A 122 -7.90 -11.97 -0.74
C HIS A 122 -7.45 -11.61 0.68
N ILE A 123 -8.35 -11.75 1.67
CA ILE A 123 -8.01 -11.60 3.09
C ILE A 123 -6.96 -12.63 3.51
N LYS A 124 -7.16 -13.91 3.15
CA LYS A 124 -6.20 -14.97 3.44
C LYS A 124 -4.85 -14.75 2.77
N GLU A 125 -4.83 -14.26 1.53
CA GLU A 125 -3.58 -13.89 0.86
C GLU A 125 -2.80 -12.84 1.68
N GLN A 126 -3.47 -11.81 2.19
CA GLN A 126 -2.82 -10.79 3.03
C GLN A 126 -2.30 -11.36 4.35
N GLN A 127 -3.01 -12.31 4.95
CA GLN A 127 -2.57 -13.01 6.16
C GLN A 127 -1.30 -13.83 5.90
N ARG A 128 -1.20 -14.52 4.75
CA ARG A 128 0.00 -15.25 4.33
C ARG A 128 1.18 -14.31 4.06
N VAL A 129 0.94 -13.23 3.32
CA VAL A 129 1.96 -12.20 3.09
C VAL A 129 2.50 -11.65 4.40
N GLN A 130 1.63 -11.39 5.38
CA GLN A 130 2.06 -10.91 6.69
C GLN A 130 2.92 -11.96 7.42
N SER A 131 2.56 -13.22 7.32
CA SER A 131 3.34 -14.33 7.89
C SER A 131 4.74 -14.41 7.28
N ALA A 132 4.83 -14.34 5.93
CA ALA A 132 6.10 -14.32 5.21
C ALA A 132 6.95 -13.11 5.60
N TRP A 133 6.33 -11.94 5.65
CA TRP A 133 7.02 -10.70 6.01
C TRP A 133 7.56 -10.73 7.44
N ASN A 134 6.82 -11.30 8.39
CA ASN A 134 7.29 -11.45 9.77
C ASN A 134 8.54 -12.34 9.85
N GLN A 135 8.64 -13.39 9.02
CA GLN A 135 9.87 -14.19 8.93
C GLN A 135 11.05 -13.35 8.40
N LEU A 136 10.83 -12.52 7.38
CA LEU A 136 11.88 -11.65 6.85
C LEU A 136 12.34 -10.62 7.90
N LEU A 137 11.39 -10.02 8.64
CA LEU A 137 11.70 -9.11 9.75
C LEU A 137 12.57 -9.78 10.82
N GLU A 138 12.25 -11.04 11.18
CA GLU A 138 13.03 -11.77 12.18
C GLU A 138 14.45 -12.05 11.68
N VAL A 139 14.61 -12.43 10.41
CA VAL A 139 15.91 -12.59 9.79
C VAL A 139 16.70 -11.27 9.79
N ALA A 140 16.08 -10.16 9.40
CA ALA A 140 16.69 -8.84 9.45
C ALA A 140 17.14 -8.46 10.87
N ARG A 141 16.29 -8.72 11.87
CA ARG A 141 16.59 -8.47 13.29
C ARG A 141 17.80 -9.23 13.78
N THR A 142 17.92 -10.53 13.43
CA THR A 142 19.06 -11.36 13.85
C THR A 142 20.38 -10.93 13.22
N ARG A 143 20.31 -10.21 12.09
CA ARG A 143 21.47 -9.64 11.37
C ARG A 143 21.74 -8.17 11.68
N ASN A 144 20.98 -7.59 12.63
CA ASN A 144 21.06 -6.16 12.96
C ASN A 144 20.84 -5.23 11.75
N ILE A 145 19.96 -5.63 10.82
CA ILE A 145 19.59 -4.84 9.64
C ILE A 145 18.21 -4.23 9.88
N SER A 146 18.11 -2.89 9.80
CA SER A 146 16.85 -2.18 9.85
C SER A 146 16.18 -2.16 8.49
N LEU A 147 14.92 -2.61 8.40
CA LEU A 147 14.10 -2.45 7.22
C LEU A 147 13.46 -1.06 7.22
N ILE A 148 13.64 -0.33 6.12
CA ILE A 148 13.10 1.02 5.92
C ILE A 148 12.03 0.94 4.84
N GLY A 149 10.78 1.25 5.20
CA GLY A 149 9.65 1.34 4.28
C GLY A 149 9.48 2.73 3.71
N ASP A 150 8.71 2.81 2.64
CA ASP A 150 8.36 4.03 1.94
C ASP A 150 6.84 4.21 1.85
N ILE A 151 6.36 5.39 2.22
CA ILE A 151 4.93 5.73 2.15
C ILE A 151 4.74 6.79 1.07
N PRO A 152 4.01 6.47 -0.03
CA PRO A 152 3.50 7.50 -0.92
C PRO A 152 2.63 8.48 -0.16
N MET A 153 2.82 9.79 -0.37
CA MET A 153 1.99 10.79 0.32
C MET A 153 0.52 10.62 -0.06
N PHE A 154 0.21 10.56 -1.33
CA PHE A 154 -1.14 10.47 -1.84
C PHE A 154 -1.53 9.04 -2.21
N VAL A 155 -2.83 8.82 -2.45
CA VAL A 155 -3.39 7.54 -2.87
C VAL A 155 -4.03 7.65 -4.25
N SER A 156 -4.09 6.53 -4.96
CA SER A 156 -4.76 6.47 -6.26
C SER A 156 -6.27 6.68 -6.11
N HIS A 157 -6.89 7.40 -7.06
CA HIS A 157 -8.35 7.49 -7.10
C HIS A 157 -9.00 6.12 -7.21
N ASP A 158 -8.47 5.26 -8.07
CA ASP A 158 -8.91 3.86 -8.18
C ASP A 158 -8.21 3.00 -7.12
N SER A 159 -8.67 3.13 -5.89
CA SER A 159 -8.14 2.37 -4.74
C SER A 159 -9.25 1.95 -3.78
N ALA A 160 -8.98 0.89 -3.02
CA ALA A 160 -9.83 0.44 -1.92
C ALA A 160 -10.08 1.55 -0.90
N ASP A 161 -9.05 2.36 -0.64
CA ASP A 161 -9.09 3.46 0.31
C ASP A 161 -10.11 4.53 -0.08
N VAL A 162 -10.05 4.99 -1.33
CA VAL A 162 -10.98 6.00 -1.83
C VAL A 162 -12.39 5.44 -1.96
N TRP A 163 -12.54 4.22 -2.46
CA TRP A 163 -13.84 3.56 -2.55
C TRP A 163 -14.51 3.39 -1.19
N ALA A 164 -13.74 2.99 -0.16
CA ALA A 164 -14.26 2.74 1.18
C ALA A 164 -14.51 4.03 1.98
N HIS A 165 -13.72 5.07 1.76
CA HIS A 165 -13.65 6.27 2.60
C HIS A 165 -13.74 7.58 1.81
N ARG A 166 -14.68 7.67 0.85
CA ARG A 166 -14.81 8.83 -0.06
C ARG A 166 -14.78 10.18 0.64
N SER A 167 -15.41 10.28 1.80
CA SER A 167 -15.48 11.54 2.57
C SER A 167 -14.14 12.04 3.08
N LEU A 168 -13.09 11.21 3.04
CA LEU A 168 -11.73 11.62 3.43
C LEU A 168 -10.93 12.26 2.30
N PHE A 169 -11.52 12.36 1.11
CA PHE A 169 -10.84 12.85 -0.09
C PHE A 169 -11.65 13.95 -0.78
N GLN A 170 -10.98 14.84 -1.50
CA GLN A 170 -11.60 15.93 -2.26
C GLN A 170 -12.23 15.39 -3.54
N LEU A 171 -13.48 14.92 -3.42
CA LEU A 171 -14.27 14.34 -4.49
C LEU A 171 -15.59 15.09 -4.63
N ASN A 172 -16.09 15.21 -5.86
CA ASN A 172 -17.44 15.71 -6.13
C ASN A 172 -18.50 14.65 -5.79
N GLU A 173 -19.77 14.99 -5.92
CA GLU A 173 -20.91 14.10 -5.64
C GLU A 173 -20.90 12.80 -6.48
N ALA A 174 -20.31 12.85 -7.67
CA ALA A 174 -20.15 11.67 -8.53
C ALA A 174 -18.94 10.77 -8.11
N GLY A 175 -18.21 11.15 -7.06
CA GLY A 175 -17.02 10.44 -6.59
C GLY A 175 -15.77 10.69 -7.44
N MET A 176 -15.78 11.72 -8.29
CA MET A 176 -14.64 12.09 -9.13
C MET A 176 -13.79 13.16 -8.45
N PRO A 177 -12.44 13.12 -8.60
CA PRO A 177 -11.57 14.14 -8.03
C PRO A 177 -11.90 15.52 -8.57
N GLU A 178 -12.06 16.50 -7.69
CA GLU A 178 -12.19 17.92 -8.08
C GLU A 178 -10.84 18.50 -8.47
N VAL A 179 -9.80 18.05 -7.80
CA VAL A 179 -8.40 18.39 -8.03
C VAL A 179 -7.54 17.14 -7.88
N VAL A 180 -6.38 17.14 -8.51
CA VAL A 180 -5.42 16.04 -8.45
C VAL A 180 -4.08 16.53 -7.96
N ALA A 181 -3.35 15.66 -7.26
CA ALA A 181 -2.01 15.96 -6.80
C ALA A 181 -1.01 16.08 -7.96
N GLY A 182 -0.01 16.91 -7.75
CA GLY A 182 1.07 17.10 -8.69
C GLY A 182 2.13 18.04 -8.11
N VAL A 183 3.16 18.29 -8.90
CA VAL A 183 4.20 19.26 -8.57
C VAL A 183 4.34 20.26 -9.72
N PRO A 184 4.61 21.55 -9.41
CA PRO A 184 4.91 22.54 -10.41
C PRO A 184 6.18 22.18 -11.19
N PRO A 185 6.46 22.88 -12.31
CA PRO A 185 7.73 22.73 -13.02
C PRO A 185 8.94 22.81 -12.08
N ASP A 186 9.85 21.88 -12.25
CA ASP A 186 11.10 21.80 -11.50
C ASP A 186 12.27 21.44 -12.43
N TYR A 187 13.46 21.22 -11.85
CA TYR A 187 14.66 20.87 -12.61
C TYR A 187 14.52 19.55 -13.38
N PHE A 188 13.68 18.62 -12.93
CA PHE A 188 13.49 17.31 -13.54
C PHE A 188 12.35 17.27 -14.55
N SER A 189 11.42 18.24 -14.50
CA SER A 189 10.25 18.33 -15.39
C SER A 189 9.86 19.78 -15.66
N GLU A 190 10.18 20.26 -16.85
CA GLU A 190 9.82 21.64 -17.29
C GLU A 190 8.31 21.90 -17.31
N GLY A 191 7.48 20.89 -17.49
CA GLY A 191 6.02 20.98 -17.51
C GLY A 191 5.38 20.69 -16.14
N GLY A 192 6.17 20.42 -15.10
CA GLY A 192 5.66 19.87 -13.86
C GLY A 192 5.18 18.42 -14.02
N GLN A 193 4.59 17.86 -12.96
CA GLN A 193 4.05 16.50 -12.99
C GLN A 193 2.62 16.51 -12.45
N LYS A 194 1.70 15.86 -13.15
CA LYS A 194 0.36 15.53 -12.65
C LYS A 194 0.35 14.05 -12.31
N TRP A 195 0.17 13.72 -11.05
CA TRP A 195 0.22 12.33 -10.60
C TRP A 195 -1.12 11.61 -10.72
N GLY A 196 -2.23 12.36 -10.85
CA GLY A 196 -3.58 11.78 -10.97
C GLY A 196 -4.11 11.18 -9.65
N THR A 197 -3.37 11.34 -8.56
CA THR A 197 -3.78 10.89 -7.23
C THR A 197 -4.71 11.93 -6.58
N VAL A 198 -5.56 11.48 -5.65
CA VAL A 198 -6.54 12.34 -4.98
C VAL A 198 -5.91 13.12 -3.83
N LEU A 199 -6.46 14.30 -3.56
CA LEU A 199 -6.10 15.09 -2.38
C LEU A 199 -6.97 14.71 -1.18
N TYR A 200 -6.41 14.86 0.02
CA TYR A 200 -7.12 14.62 1.28
C TYR A 200 -8.04 15.79 1.64
N ASP A 201 -9.22 15.48 2.17
CA ASP A 201 -10.01 16.43 2.96
C ASP A 201 -9.50 16.43 4.41
N TRP A 202 -8.60 17.36 4.71
CA TRP A 202 -7.99 17.45 6.04
C TRP A 202 -9.00 17.77 7.15
N ALA A 203 -10.10 18.44 6.83
CA ALA A 203 -11.18 18.72 7.80
C ALA A 203 -11.90 17.41 8.16
N ALA A 204 -12.22 16.57 7.17
CA ALA A 204 -12.81 15.26 7.38
C ALA A 204 -11.87 14.34 8.18
N HIS A 205 -10.58 14.29 7.82
CA HIS A 205 -9.59 13.52 8.60
C HIS A 205 -9.50 13.98 10.06
N ARG A 206 -9.57 15.28 10.31
CA ARG A 206 -9.59 15.82 11.67
C ARG A 206 -10.85 15.41 12.42
N SER A 207 -12.01 15.42 11.76
CA SER A 207 -13.29 15.05 12.37
C SER A 207 -13.36 13.60 12.82
N GLU A 208 -12.68 12.68 12.10
CA GLU A 208 -12.52 11.28 12.49
C GLU A 208 -11.32 11.04 13.42
N ASN A 209 -10.73 12.10 13.98
CA ASN A 209 -9.55 12.01 14.84
C ASN A 209 -8.36 11.33 14.16
N TRP A 210 -8.16 11.57 12.87
CA TRP A 210 -7.06 11.03 12.06
C TRP A 210 -7.00 9.49 12.04
N ARG A 211 -8.15 8.81 12.17
CA ARG A 211 -8.22 7.35 12.29
C ARG A 211 -7.52 6.65 11.12
N TRP A 212 -7.86 7.02 9.87
CA TRP A 212 -7.27 6.43 8.69
C TRP A 212 -5.74 6.58 8.67
N TRP A 213 -5.21 7.77 8.95
CA TRP A 213 -3.78 8.01 9.02
C TRP A 213 -3.08 7.24 10.14
N LYS A 214 -3.71 7.17 11.32
CA LYS A 214 -3.20 6.38 12.44
C LYS A 214 -3.10 4.90 12.09
N GLU A 215 -4.12 4.35 11.45
CA GLU A 215 -4.11 2.94 11.01
C GLU A 215 -3.08 2.70 9.89
N ARG A 216 -2.94 3.63 8.95
CA ARG A 216 -1.88 3.57 7.94
C ARG A 216 -0.48 3.56 8.57
N MET A 217 -0.22 4.45 9.52
CA MET A 217 1.07 4.47 10.23
C MET A 217 1.29 3.20 11.06
N LYS A 218 0.28 2.70 11.76
CA LYS A 218 0.38 1.41 12.47
C LYS A 218 0.71 0.26 11.52
N ARG A 219 0.06 0.21 10.35
CA ARG A 219 0.34 -0.79 9.33
C ARG A 219 1.80 -0.72 8.88
N MET A 220 2.30 0.46 8.59
CA MET A 220 3.68 0.64 8.14
C MET A 220 4.70 0.29 9.23
N LEU A 221 4.45 0.68 10.49
CA LEU A 221 5.32 0.32 11.62
C LEU A 221 5.25 -1.16 12.01
N ARG A 222 4.21 -1.88 11.57
CA ARG A 222 4.15 -3.35 11.65
C ARG A 222 5.00 -4.03 10.57
N LEU A 223 5.19 -3.37 9.43
CA LEU A 223 5.98 -3.89 8.31
C LEU A 223 7.47 -3.48 8.40
N PHE A 224 7.79 -2.35 8.99
CA PHE A 224 9.12 -1.76 8.93
C PHE A 224 9.59 -1.22 10.28
N ASN A 225 10.91 -1.22 10.48
CA ASN A 225 11.54 -0.60 11.66
C ASN A 225 11.57 0.94 11.56
N VAL A 226 11.71 1.44 10.33
CA VAL A 226 11.75 2.87 10.00
C VAL A 226 10.84 3.12 8.82
N VAL A 227 10.19 4.26 8.80
CA VAL A 227 9.28 4.64 7.71
C VAL A 227 9.71 5.98 7.14
N ARG A 228 9.97 6.01 5.82
CA ARG A 228 10.14 7.23 5.05
C ARG A 228 8.77 7.69 4.55
N ILE A 229 8.44 8.95 4.77
CA ILE A 229 7.25 9.59 4.17
C ILE A 229 7.75 10.39 2.98
N ASP A 230 7.33 9.96 1.79
CA ASP A 230 7.67 10.67 0.57
C ASP A 230 6.82 11.94 0.42
N HIS A 231 7.38 12.96 -0.24
CA HIS A 231 6.70 14.23 -0.51
C HIS A 231 5.99 14.84 0.73
N PHE A 232 6.69 14.89 1.86
CA PHE A 232 6.16 15.36 3.16
C PHE A 232 5.50 16.76 3.11
N ARG A 233 5.90 17.59 2.15
CA ARG A 233 5.29 18.88 1.88
C ARG A 233 3.77 18.80 1.64
N GLY A 234 3.27 17.69 1.09
CA GLY A 234 1.85 17.45 0.86
C GLY A 234 0.98 17.46 2.13
N ILE A 235 1.59 17.39 3.32
CA ILE A 235 0.87 17.57 4.61
C ILE A 235 0.60 19.04 4.90
N HIS A 236 1.44 19.95 4.41
CA HIS A 236 1.40 21.37 4.79
C HIS A 236 0.65 22.24 3.80
N SER A 237 0.75 21.95 2.50
CA SER A 237 0.17 22.81 1.45
C SER A 237 -0.45 21.97 0.35
N ASN A 238 -1.73 22.09 0.20
CA ASN A 238 -2.48 21.66 -0.99
C ASN A 238 -2.57 22.83 -1.94
#